data_1c9cedbd14a9faf22d0e0e78d4158aa9
#
_entry.id   1c9cedbd14a9faf22d0e0e78d4158aa9
#
_cell.length_a   1.000
_cell.length_b   1.000
_cell.length_c   1.000
_cell.angle_alpha   90.00
_cell.angle_beta   90.00
_cell.angle_gamma   90.00
#
_symmetry.space_group_name_H-M   'P 1'
#
loop_
_entity.id
_entity.type
_entity.pdbx_description
1 polymer ?
#
loop_
_entity_poly.entity_id
_entity_poly.type
_entity_poly.pdbx_seq_one_letter_code
_entity_poly.pdbx_strand_id
1 'polypeptide(L)'
;MTIPQIVSRSFLSRQNDLLFLASILAVLGTSSVLIGGIWDSASHALKIPDSFWTIQHVTVYTGVSIVAFSAVFGTILSLKNRKVIVGMVLLLAGSAMQLGGGYVDYNFHTLYGIDGLVTSSHLTIESGLLLTSIGGFLTLSKFGYTKTKKLV
;
A
#
# COMPACT_ATOMS: atom_id res chain seq x y z
N MET A 1 -35.60 12.85 -16.26
CA MET A 1 -34.12 12.88 -16.08
C MET A 1 -33.50 13.27 -17.40
N THR A 2 -32.65 14.31 -17.44
CA THR A 2 -32.01 14.75 -18.70
C THR A 2 -30.82 13.87 -19.01
N ILE A 3 -30.44 13.71 -20.29
CA ILE A 3 -29.29 12.93 -20.77
C ILE A 3 -27.99 13.31 -20.01
N PRO A 4 -27.69 14.59 -19.74
CA PRO A 4 -26.51 14.98 -18.96
C PRO A 4 -26.48 14.43 -17.53
N GLN A 5 -27.65 14.29 -16.89
CA GLN A 5 -27.72 13.73 -15.52
C GLN A 5 -27.49 12.22 -15.47
N ILE A 6 -27.90 11.50 -16.51
CA ILE A 6 -27.67 10.05 -16.63
C ILE A 6 -26.18 9.76 -16.85
N VAL A 7 -25.54 10.50 -17.76
CA VAL A 7 -24.10 10.38 -18.05
C VAL A 7 -23.25 10.71 -16.83
N SER A 8 -23.58 11.77 -16.10
CA SER A 8 -22.87 12.16 -14.87
C SER A 8 -22.98 11.09 -13.78
N ARG A 9 -24.15 10.49 -13.56
CA ARG A 9 -24.35 9.42 -12.57
C ARG A 9 -23.57 8.15 -12.92
N SER A 10 -23.58 7.75 -14.19
CA SER A 10 -22.82 6.58 -14.66
C SER A 10 -21.31 6.77 -14.49
N PHE A 11 -20.79 7.95 -14.79
CA PHE A 11 -19.37 8.26 -14.62
C PHE A 11 -18.94 8.23 -13.13
N LEU A 12 -19.73 8.84 -12.24
CA LEU A 12 -19.46 8.85 -10.81
C LEU A 12 -19.53 7.45 -10.18
N SER A 13 -20.46 6.61 -10.64
CA SER A 13 -20.53 5.21 -10.21
C SER A 13 -19.24 4.46 -10.58
N ARG A 14 -18.82 4.55 -11.83
CA ARG A 14 -17.60 3.90 -12.34
C ARG A 14 -16.34 4.37 -11.61
N GLN A 15 -16.26 5.67 -11.30
CA GLN A 15 -15.12 6.21 -10.53
C GLN A 15 -15.07 5.62 -9.11
N ASN A 16 -16.22 5.49 -8.43
CA ASN A 16 -16.27 4.89 -7.10
C ASN A 16 -15.91 3.39 -7.12
N ASP A 17 -16.33 2.66 -8.13
CA ASP A 17 -15.98 1.23 -8.29
C ASP A 17 -14.47 1.05 -8.51
N LEU A 18 -13.84 1.91 -9.30
CA LEU A 18 -12.38 1.92 -9.50
C LEU A 18 -11.62 2.31 -8.23
N LEU A 19 -12.11 3.29 -7.48
CA LEU A 19 -11.52 3.66 -6.18
C LEU A 19 -11.65 2.53 -5.16
N PHE A 20 -12.78 1.83 -5.13
CA PHE A 20 -12.97 0.66 -4.29
C PHE A 20 -12.00 -0.46 -4.64
N LEU A 21 -11.85 -0.76 -5.94
CA LEU A 21 -10.90 -1.75 -6.42
C LEU A 21 -9.45 -1.38 -6.05
N ALA A 22 -9.05 -0.12 -6.27
CA ALA A 22 -7.75 0.37 -5.86
C ALA A 22 -7.51 0.21 -4.34
N SER A 23 -8.54 0.47 -3.53
CA SER A 23 -8.46 0.30 -2.06
C SER A 23 -8.27 -1.17 -1.66
N ILE A 24 -8.97 -2.10 -2.31
CA ILE A 24 -8.79 -3.55 -2.08
C ILE A 24 -7.39 -3.99 -2.47
N LEU A 25 -6.93 -3.60 -3.67
CA LEU A 25 -5.58 -3.94 -4.13
C LEU A 25 -4.49 -3.40 -3.19
N ALA A 26 -4.66 -2.16 -2.70
CA ALA A 26 -3.74 -1.58 -1.73
C ALA A 26 -3.69 -2.39 -0.42
N VAL A 27 -4.84 -2.83 0.10
CA VAL A 27 -4.87 -3.66 1.32
C VAL A 27 -4.25 -5.04 1.09
N LEU A 28 -4.53 -5.68 -0.05
CA LEU A 28 -3.91 -6.96 -0.40
C LEU A 28 -2.39 -6.81 -0.55
N GLY A 29 -1.92 -5.75 -1.21
CA GLY A 29 -0.51 -5.42 -1.32
C GLY A 29 0.14 -5.18 0.05
N THR A 30 -0.50 -4.38 0.93
CA THR A 30 -0.02 -4.14 2.30
C THR A 30 0.05 -5.45 3.11
N SER A 31 -0.92 -6.35 2.96
CA SER A 31 -0.90 -7.66 3.61
C SER A 31 0.26 -8.53 3.10
N SER A 32 0.55 -8.47 1.80
CA SER A 32 1.71 -9.16 1.21
C SER A 32 3.04 -8.61 1.78
N VAL A 33 3.16 -7.28 1.91
CA VAL A 33 4.33 -6.66 2.54
C VAL A 33 4.50 -7.12 3.98
N LEU A 34 3.40 -7.16 4.76
CA LEU A 34 3.44 -7.61 6.15
C LEU A 34 3.90 -9.08 6.26
N ILE A 35 3.35 -9.97 5.43
CA ILE A 35 3.72 -11.39 5.43
C ILE A 35 5.19 -11.56 5.04
N GLY A 36 5.62 -10.92 3.96
CA GLY A 36 7.01 -10.96 3.50
C GLY A 36 7.98 -10.37 4.53
N GLY A 37 7.63 -9.24 5.16
CA GLY A 37 8.43 -8.58 6.18
C GLY A 37 8.59 -9.41 7.46
N ILE A 38 7.52 -10.07 7.93
CA ILE A 38 7.61 -11.00 9.07
C ILE A 38 8.53 -12.19 8.72
N TRP A 39 8.40 -12.73 7.52
CA TRP A 39 9.25 -13.83 7.07
C TRP A 39 10.71 -13.40 6.97
N ASP A 40 10.96 -12.23 6.41
CA ASP A 40 12.30 -11.65 6.28
C ASP A 40 12.94 -11.42 7.66
N SER A 41 12.22 -10.80 8.58
CA SER A 41 12.68 -10.60 9.97
C SER A 41 13.02 -11.92 10.67
N ALA A 42 12.23 -12.97 10.45
CA ALA A 42 12.52 -14.30 10.98
C ALA A 42 13.79 -14.90 10.36
N SER A 43 14.01 -14.72 9.06
CA SER A 43 15.21 -15.17 8.34
C SER A 43 16.47 -14.48 8.87
N HIS A 44 16.41 -13.16 9.09
CA HIS A 44 17.49 -12.38 9.69
C HIS A 44 17.81 -12.84 11.12
N ALA A 45 16.80 -13.05 11.96
CA ALA A 45 16.98 -13.54 13.34
C ALA A 45 17.64 -14.92 13.38
N LEU A 46 17.35 -15.78 12.42
CA LEU A 46 17.94 -17.11 12.27
C LEU A 46 19.26 -17.11 11.51
N LYS A 47 19.75 -15.95 11.07
CA LYS A 47 20.97 -15.78 10.26
C LYS A 47 20.98 -16.66 9.00
N ILE A 48 19.81 -16.84 8.38
CA ILE A 48 19.69 -17.55 7.11
C ILE A 48 20.35 -16.69 6.03
N PRO A 49 21.18 -17.28 5.15
CA PRO A 49 21.76 -16.54 4.03
C PRO A 49 20.70 -15.85 3.20
N ASP A 50 20.87 -14.58 2.96
CA ASP A 50 19.92 -13.74 2.28
C ASP A 50 20.46 -13.21 0.95
N SER A 51 19.55 -12.91 0.03
CA SER A 51 19.84 -12.25 -1.24
C SER A 51 18.67 -11.39 -1.67
N PHE A 52 18.90 -10.46 -2.56
CA PHE A 52 17.85 -9.60 -3.14
C PHE A 52 16.66 -10.40 -3.72
N TRP A 53 16.90 -11.61 -4.20
CA TRP A 53 15.90 -12.45 -4.87
C TRP A 53 15.32 -13.56 -3.99
N THR A 54 15.52 -13.51 -2.69
CA THR A 54 14.85 -14.44 -1.79
C THR A 54 13.34 -14.28 -1.83
N ILE A 55 12.62 -15.35 -1.57
CA ILE A 55 11.15 -15.38 -1.72
C ILE A 55 10.46 -14.35 -0.81
N GLN A 56 10.98 -14.10 0.40
CA GLN A 56 10.48 -13.09 1.31
C GLN A 56 10.61 -11.69 0.71
N HIS A 57 11.75 -11.34 0.13
CA HIS A 57 11.98 -10.05 -0.52
C HIS A 57 11.09 -9.88 -1.76
N VAL A 58 11.00 -10.89 -2.62
CA VAL A 58 10.08 -10.87 -3.78
C VAL A 58 8.64 -10.65 -3.34
N THR A 59 8.22 -11.25 -2.23
CA THR A 59 6.88 -11.06 -1.64
C THR A 59 6.67 -9.63 -1.19
N VAL A 60 7.67 -9.02 -0.52
CA VAL A 60 7.65 -7.60 -0.11
C VAL A 60 7.58 -6.69 -1.36
N TYR A 61 8.48 -6.86 -2.32
CA TYR A 61 8.55 -5.99 -3.51
C TYR A 61 7.28 -6.06 -4.35
N THR A 62 6.70 -7.24 -4.49
CA THR A 62 5.41 -7.41 -5.17
C THR A 62 4.31 -6.65 -4.43
N GLY A 63 4.25 -6.81 -3.10
CA GLY A 63 3.29 -6.11 -2.26
C GLY A 63 3.41 -4.59 -2.36
N VAL A 64 4.63 -4.04 -2.19
CA VAL A 64 4.88 -2.59 -2.29
C VAL A 64 4.52 -2.06 -3.68
N SER A 65 4.85 -2.80 -4.75
CA SER A 65 4.53 -2.41 -6.13
C SER A 65 3.02 -2.31 -6.34
N ILE A 66 2.24 -3.27 -5.82
CA ILE A 66 0.77 -3.24 -5.87
C ILE A 66 0.23 -2.02 -5.10
N VAL A 67 0.76 -1.76 -3.88
CA VAL A 67 0.34 -0.59 -3.08
C VAL A 67 0.67 0.71 -3.82
N ALA A 68 1.90 0.87 -4.32
CA ALA A 68 2.34 2.07 -5.02
C ALA A 68 1.47 2.36 -6.27
N PHE A 69 1.24 1.34 -7.10
CA PHE A 69 0.36 1.47 -8.26
C PHE A 69 -1.06 1.88 -7.86
N SER A 70 -1.63 1.18 -6.86
CA SER A 70 -2.98 1.47 -6.36
C SER A 70 -3.08 2.88 -5.76
N ALA A 71 -2.03 3.31 -5.04
CA ALA A 71 -1.96 4.64 -4.42
C ALA A 71 -1.87 5.76 -5.45
N VAL A 72 -1.02 5.63 -6.47
CA VAL A 72 -0.92 6.62 -7.56
C VAL A 72 -2.24 6.72 -8.31
N PHE A 73 -2.76 5.60 -8.78
CA PHE A 73 -4.02 5.54 -9.52
C PHE A 73 -5.20 6.05 -8.69
N GLY A 74 -5.31 5.56 -7.44
CA GLY A 74 -6.36 5.97 -6.51
C GLY A 74 -6.27 7.45 -6.13
N THR A 75 -5.07 8.00 -5.96
CA THR A 75 -4.88 9.44 -5.68
C THR A 75 -5.38 10.28 -6.85
N ILE A 76 -5.00 9.95 -8.08
CA ILE A 76 -5.47 10.67 -9.28
C ILE A 76 -7.00 10.63 -9.36
N LEU A 77 -7.61 9.48 -9.18
CA LEU A 77 -9.07 9.32 -9.20
C LEU A 77 -9.76 10.07 -8.06
N SER A 78 -9.10 10.20 -6.90
CA SER A 78 -9.69 10.81 -5.70
C SER A 78 -9.52 12.34 -5.62
N LEU A 79 -8.82 12.99 -6.55
CA LEU A 79 -8.59 14.44 -6.52
C LEU A 79 -9.88 15.27 -6.36
N LYS A 80 -10.99 14.80 -6.93
CA LYS A 80 -12.32 15.40 -6.79
C LYS A 80 -13.14 14.81 -5.64
N ASN A 81 -12.67 13.75 -4.97
CA ASN A 81 -13.36 13.04 -3.90
C ASN A 81 -12.61 13.16 -2.58
N ARG A 82 -12.82 14.24 -1.86
CA ARG A 82 -12.13 14.55 -0.59
C ARG A 82 -12.32 13.49 0.51
N LYS A 83 -13.28 12.58 0.37
CA LYS A 83 -13.54 11.52 1.38
C LYS A 83 -12.48 10.43 1.40
N VAL A 84 -11.84 10.17 0.26
CA VAL A 84 -10.87 9.07 0.08
C VAL A 84 -9.44 9.58 -0.12
N ILE A 85 -9.26 10.85 -0.51
CA ILE A 85 -7.95 11.41 -0.86
C ILE A 85 -6.91 11.26 0.26
N VAL A 86 -7.30 11.47 1.51
CA VAL A 86 -6.37 11.37 2.66
C VAL A 86 -5.79 9.96 2.78
N GLY A 87 -6.64 8.94 2.71
CA GLY A 87 -6.18 7.56 2.76
C GLY A 87 -5.29 7.19 1.56
N MET A 88 -5.62 7.67 0.35
CA MET A 88 -4.80 7.45 -0.84
C MET A 88 -3.43 8.15 -0.76
N VAL A 89 -3.37 9.35 -0.20
CA VAL A 89 -2.10 10.07 0.04
C VAL A 89 -1.25 9.35 1.08
N LEU A 90 -1.85 8.80 2.13
CA LEU A 90 -1.13 7.98 3.12
C LEU A 90 -0.57 6.70 2.50
N LEU A 91 -1.35 6.02 1.64
CA LEU A 91 -0.87 4.88 0.86
C LEU A 91 0.32 5.26 -0.03
N LEU A 92 0.25 6.42 -0.69
CA LEU A 92 1.32 6.92 -1.55
C LEU A 92 2.58 7.25 -0.75
N ALA A 93 2.45 7.99 0.34
CA ALA A 93 3.57 8.33 1.21
C ALA A 93 4.21 7.08 1.82
N GLY A 94 3.40 6.15 2.33
CA GLY A 94 3.88 4.92 2.92
C GLY A 94 4.59 4.00 1.91
N SER A 95 4.05 3.87 0.69
CA SER A 95 4.73 3.09 -0.35
C SER A 95 6.03 3.74 -0.82
N ALA A 96 6.12 5.06 -0.88
CA ALA A 96 7.35 5.78 -1.19
C ALA A 96 8.41 5.56 -0.09
N MET A 97 8.02 5.57 1.19
CA MET A 97 8.93 5.25 2.30
C MET A 97 9.43 3.81 2.22
N GLN A 98 8.57 2.84 1.91
CA GLN A 98 8.96 1.44 1.76
C GLN A 98 9.93 1.25 0.59
N LEU A 99 9.69 1.87 -0.56
CA LEU A 99 10.59 1.81 -1.71
C LEU A 99 11.93 2.48 -1.41
N GLY A 100 11.91 3.67 -0.81
CA GLY A 100 13.14 4.38 -0.43
C GLY A 100 13.94 3.65 0.64
N GLY A 101 13.27 3.18 1.69
CA GLY A 101 13.90 2.38 2.75
C GLY A 101 14.49 1.08 2.22
N GLY A 102 13.74 0.35 1.39
CA GLY A 102 14.22 -0.90 0.77
C GLY A 102 15.42 -0.69 -0.17
N TYR A 103 15.46 0.43 -0.90
CA TYR A 103 16.62 0.79 -1.72
C TYR A 103 17.86 1.07 -0.86
N VAL A 104 17.70 1.82 0.23
CA VAL A 104 18.81 2.11 1.17
C VAL A 104 19.28 0.82 1.83
N ASP A 105 18.38 -0.02 2.27
CA ASP A 105 18.65 -1.31 2.90
C ASP A 105 19.45 -2.24 1.99
N TYR A 106 19.00 -2.42 0.76
CA TYR A 106 19.71 -3.20 -0.26
C TYR A 106 21.16 -2.72 -0.47
N ASN A 107 21.36 -1.39 -0.61
CA ASN A 107 22.72 -0.85 -0.79
C ASN A 107 23.58 -1.06 0.46
N PHE A 108 22.99 -0.92 1.64
CA PHE A 108 23.70 -1.15 2.90
C PHE A 108 24.16 -2.60 3.01
N HIS A 109 23.27 -3.57 2.76
CA HIS A 109 23.61 -5.00 2.77
C HIS A 109 24.69 -5.37 1.75
N THR A 110 24.67 -4.74 0.59
CA THR A 110 25.66 -4.98 -0.47
C THR A 110 27.05 -4.49 -0.07
N LEU A 111 27.15 -3.38 0.68
CA LEU A 111 28.41 -2.75 1.05
C LEU A 111 28.98 -3.27 2.39
N TYR A 112 28.11 -3.56 3.35
CA TYR A 112 28.51 -3.82 4.74
C TYR A 112 28.08 -5.20 5.26
N GLY A 113 27.32 -5.95 4.46
CA GLY A 113 26.73 -7.23 4.86
C GLY A 113 25.41 -7.07 5.62
N ILE A 114 24.86 -8.21 6.08
CA ILE A 114 23.58 -8.25 6.80
C ILE A 114 23.73 -7.55 8.15
N ASP A 115 22.90 -6.55 8.38
CA ASP A 115 22.83 -5.78 9.63
C ASP A 115 21.75 -6.32 10.59
N GLY A 116 21.54 -5.60 11.69
CA GLY A 116 20.50 -5.93 12.65
C GLY A 116 19.11 -5.47 12.21
N LEU A 117 18.08 -6.00 12.85
CA LEU A 117 16.67 -5.66 12.55
C LEU A 117 16.29 -4.21 12.88
N VAL A 118 17.04 -3.53 13.75
CA VAL A 118 16.74 -2.15 14.18
C VAL A 118 17.72 -1.18 13.51
N THR A 119 17.51 -0.91 12.24
CA THR A 119 18.27 0.05 11.44
C THR A 119 17.39 1.17 10.94
N SER A 120 17.98 2.26 10.46
CA SER A 120 17.22 3.39 9.91
C SER A 120 16.43 3.00 8.65
N SER A 121 16.96 2.08 7.85
CA SER A 121 16.29 1.52 6.66
C SER A 121 15.05 0.71 7.06
N HIS A 122 15.19 -0.25 7.97
CA HIS A 122 14.07 -1.06 8.46
C HIS A 122 12.99 -0.21 9.14
N LEU A 123 13.38 0.73 10.03
CA LEU A 123 12.43 1.64 10.67
C LEU A 123 11.67 2.51 9.65
N THR A 124 12.31 2.88 8.55
CA THR A 124 11.65 3.62 7.46
C THR A 124 10.64 2.73 6.74
N ILE A 125 11.00 1.47 6.43
CA ILE A 125 10.10 0.49 5.81
C ILE A 125 8.89 0.21 6.71
N GLU A 126 9.11 -0.03 8.00
CA GLU A 126 8.05 -0.30 8.99
C GLU A 126 7.11 0.90 9.17
N SER A 127 7.67 2.11 9.24
CA SER A 127 6.88 3.34 9.28
C SER A 127 6.03 3.51 8.03
N GLY A 128 6.57 3.17 6.86
CA GLY A 128 5.85 3.13 5.60
C GLY A 128 4.72 2.09 5.61
N LEU A 129 4.97 0.91 6.18
CA LEU A 129 3.96 -0.14 6.33
C LEU A 129 2.80 0.30 7.26
N LEU A 130 3.12 1.00 8.34
CA LEU A 130 2.11 1.59 9.22
C LEU A 130 1.24 2.61 8.48
N LEU A 131 1.85 3.50 7.70
CA LEU A 131 1.11 4.49 6.90
C LEU A 131 0.22 3.82 5.85
N THR A 132 0.71 2.79 5.15
CA THR A 132 -0.12 2.06 4.17
C THR A 132 -1.26 1.29 4.83
N SER A 133 -1.07 0.76 6.03
CA SER A 133 -2.11 0.10 6.81
C SER A 133 -3.22 1.09 7.21
N ILE A 134 -2.85 2.24 7.76
CA ILE A 134 -3.80 3.31 8.11
C ILE A 134 -4.52 3.83 6.85
N GLY A 135 -3.79 4.09 5.78
CA GLY A 135 -4.35 4.54 4.50
C GLY A 135 -5.35 3.56 3.92
N GLY A 136 -5.02 2.27 3.92
CA GLY A 136 -5.91 1.19 3.48
C GLY A 136 -7.19 1.11 4.31
N PHE A 137 -7.08 1.16 5.62
CA PHE A 137 -8.23 1.20 6.53
C PHE A 137 -9.13 2.40 6.27
N LEU A 138 -8.55 3.60 6.17
CA LEU A 138 -9.31 4.83 5.93
C LEU A 138 -10.04 4.82 4.57
N THR A 139 -9.43 4.28 3.53
CA THR A 139 -10.09 4.19 2.20
C THR A 139 -11.23 3.18 2.21
N LEU A 140 -11.01 1.95 2.70
CA LEU A 140 -12.02 0.90 2.72
C LEU A 140 -13.20 1.26 3.63
N SER A 141 -12.97 1.87 4.79
CA SER A 141 -14.03 2.27 5.72
C SER A 141 -15.07 3.21 5.08
N LYS A 142 -14.65 4.03 4.09
CA LYS A 142 -15.58 4.92 3.37
C LYS A 142 -16.55 4.17 2.46
N PHE A 143 -16.14 3.03 1.92
CA PHE A 143 -17.00 2.21 1.06
C PHE A 143 -17.91 1.28 1.86
N GLY A 144 -17.47 0.74 3.00
CA GLY A 144 -18.29 -0.08 3.91
C GLY A 144 -19.50 0.69 4.44
N TYR A 145 -19.28 1.92 4.90
CA TYR A 145 -20.34 2.79 5.43
C TYR A 145 -21.42 3.15 4.40
N THR A 146 -21.05 3.24 3.11
CA THR A 146 -22.00 3.58 2.04
C THR A 146 -22.90 2.42 1.67
N LYS A 147 -22.46 1.17 1.81
CA LYS A 147 -23.28 -0.02 1.57
C LYS A 147 -24.34 -0.23 2.66
N THR A 148 -23.98 -0.03 3.92
CA THR A 148 -24.89 -0.21 5.06
C THR A 148 -26.07 0.78 5.03
N LYS A 149 -25.85 2.03 4.59
CA LYS A 149 -26.91 3.03 4.41
C LYS A 149 -27.92 2.73 3.29
N LYS A 150 -27.60 1.82 2.36
CA LYS A 150 -28.54 1.42 1.28
C LYS A 150 -29.40 0.22 1.67
N LEU A 151 -29.13 -0.40 2.82
CA LEU A 151 -29.85 -1.58 3.34
C LEU A 151 -30.83 -1.22 4.47
N VAL A 152 -30.87 0.03 4.92
CA VAL A 152 -31.82 0.64 5.85
C VAL A 152 -32.63 1.72 5.12
#